data_602a95082b978783132991dc12aedc65
#
_entry.id   602a95082b978783132991dc12aedc65
#
_cell.length_a   1.000
_cell.length_b   1.000
_cell.length_c   1.000
_cell.angle_alpha   90.00
_cell.angle_beta   90.00
_cell.angle_gamma   90.00
#
_symmetry.space_group_name_H-M   'P 1'
#
loop_
_entity.id
_entity.type
_entity.pdbx_description
1 polymer ?
#
loop_
_entity_poly.entity_id
_entity_poly.type
_entity_poly.pdbx_seq_one_letter_code
_entity_poly.pdbx_strand_id
1 'polypeptide(L)'
;MKKLLLLSALLTFACSSDDDSDANPLPAYTVEGKWLWSPSENRIDANTMYEYLDGSIYTYYGDYPTDTFWNSLDSSDRIPGTDSYTYDGYTLIIDGIQEIVSFECDGGTMLFENGGQYWRLSSDCN
;
A
#
# COMPACT_ATOMS: atom_id res chain seq x y z
N MET A 1 52.81 46.61 7.31
CA MET A 1 52.42 46.22 7.18
C MET A 1 51.64 45.41 6.73
N LYS A 2 51.07 44.76 6.56
CA LYS A 2 50.42 44.00 6.13
C LYS A 2 49.21 43.66 6.46
N LYS A 3 48.42 43.68 5.96
CA LYS A 3 47.24 43.43 6.11
C LYS A 3 46.76 42.21 5.71
N LEU A 4 46.35 41.50 6.38
CA LEU A 4 45.88 40.38 6.04
C LEU A 4 44.56 40.31 5.93
N LEU A 5 44.07 40.20 4.96
CA LEU A 5 42.84 40.05 4.77
C LEU A 5 42.32 38.79 4.90
N LEU A 6 41.63 38.53 5.72
CA LEU A 6 41.03 37.42 5.80
C LEU A 6 39.89 37.30 5.18
N LEU A 7 39.72 36.80 4.34
CA LEU A 7 38.63 36.54 3.76
C LEU A 7 37.92 35.42 4.22
N SER A 8 37.10 35.67 4.86
CA SER A 8 36.38 34.62 5.27
C SER A 8 35.47 34.13 4.34
N ALA A 9 35.58 33.21 3.97
CA ALA A 9 34.74 32.65 3.11
C ALA A 9 33.61 32.16 3.72
N LEU A 10 32.64 32.67 3.43
CA LEU A 10 31.56 32.26 3.84
C LEU A 10 31.04 31.19 3.27
N LEU A 11 30.88 30.30 3.74
CA LEU A 11 30.29 29.26 3.27
C LEU A 11 29.04 29.18 3.45
N THR A 12 28.39 29.44 2.74
CA THR A 12 27.14 29.25 2.79
C THR A 12 26.73 28.03 2.41
N PHE A 13 26.18 27.42 3.00
CA PHE A 13 25.72 26.28 2.72
C PHE A 13 24.51 26.24 2.60
N ALA A 14 24.12 26.25 1.86
CA ALA A 14 22.99 26.12 1.49
C ALA A 14 22.51 24.88 1.48
N CYS A 15 22.03 24.52 2.04
CA CYS A 15 21.61 23.41 2.10
C CYS A 15 20.46 23.25 1.81
N SER A 16 20.10 23.18 1.28
CA SER A 16 19.07 23.04 1.01
C SER A 16 18.40 22.16 0.94
N SER A 17 18.24 21.73 0.96
CA SER A 17 17.58 20.96 0.92
C SER A 17 16.61 20.79 1.04
N ASP A 18 16.29 20.91 1.07
CA ASP A 18 15.36 20.69 1.16
C ASP A 18 14.55 20.61 0.71
N ASP A 19 14.39 20.60 0.50
CA ASP A 19 13.63 20.50 0.12
C ASP A 19 13.03 19.92 -0.32
N ASP A 20 12.92 19.71 -0.52
CA ASP A 20 12.37 19.24 -0.94
C ASP A 20 11.56 18.74 -0.84
N SER A 21 11.34 18.47 -0.49
CA SER A 21 10.58 18.05 -0.24
C SER A 21 9.62 18.19 -0.48
N ASP A 22 9.33 18.58 -0.59
CA ASP A 22 8.43 18.84 -0.91
C ASP A 22 7.86 18.09 -1.67
N ALA A 23 8.15 17.85 -2.01
CA ALA A 23 7.67 17.15 -2.88
C ALA A 23 7.33 15.97 -2.39
N ASN A 24 7.14 15.85 -1.38
CA ASN A 24 6.96 14.72 -0.95
C ASN A 24 5.79 14.23 -1.03
N PRO A 25 5.70 13.51 -1.53
CA PRO A 25 4.57 12.93 -1.75
C PRO A 25 4.04 12.34 -0.62
N LEU A 26 2.90 12.00 -0.68
CA LEU A 26 2.33 11.29 0.29
C LEU A 26 3.02 10.06 0.53
N PRO A 27 2.93 9.55 1.65
CA PRO A 27 3.50 8.30 1.95
C PRO A 27 2.97 7.34 0.95
N ALA A 28 3.82 6.58 0.46
CA ALA A 28 3.40 5.67 -0.48
C ALA A 28 2.86 4.51 0.27
N TYR A 29 1.60 4.36 0.29
CA TYR A 29 1.02 3.16 0.81
C TYR A 29 1.28 2.05 -0.20
N THR A 30 1.38 0.84 0.27
CA THR A 30 1.68 -0.27 -0.59
C THR A 30 0.47 -1.17 -0.73
N VAL A 31 0.37 -1.87 -1.85
CA VAL A 31 -0.64 -2.89 -2.02
C VAL A 31 -0.22 -4.20 -1.38
N GLU A 32 1.06 -4.33 -0.96
CA GLU A 32 1.52 -5.55 -0.32
C GLU A 32 0.73 -5.81 0.95
N GLY A 33 0.42 -7.05 1.20
CA GLY A 33 -0.28 -7.45 2.41
C GLY A 33 -1.58 -8.18 2.13
N LYS A 34 -2.37 -8.31 3.17
CA LYS A 34 -3.61 -9.08 3.09
C LYS A 34 -4.79 -8.15 3.12
N TRP A 35 -5.69 -8.34 2.18
CA TRP A 35 -6.83 -7.48 1.98
C TRP A 35 -8.12 -8.28 1.95
N LEU A 36 -9.11 -7.84 2.70
CA LEU A 36 -10.41 -8.48 2.74
C LEU A 36 -11.34 -7.86 1.72
N TRP A 37 -12.15 -8.66 1.09
CA TRP A 37 -13.17 -8.20 0.17
C TRP A 37 -14.52 -8.74 0.60
N SER A 38 -15.54 -7.91 0.45
CA SER A 38 -16.90 -8.26 0.85
C SER A 38 -17.86 -7.99 -0.29
N PRO A 39 -18.83 -8.87 -0.51
CA PRO A 39 -19.85 -8.63 -1.51
C PRO A 39 -20.85 -7.55 -1.10
N SER A 40 -20.90 -7.19 0.17
CA SER A 40 -21.89 -6.24 0.67
C SER A 40 -21.32 -4.86 0.93
N GLU A 41 -20.04 -4.66 0.64
CA GLU A 41 -19.36 -3.40 0.91
C GLU A 41 -19.22 -3.12 2.40
N ASN A 42 -19.40 -4.12 3.24
CA ASN A 42 -19.14 -4.01 4.66
C ASN A 42 -18.07 -5.02 5.03
N ARG A 43 -17.05 -4.56 5.70
CA ARG A 43 -15.94 -5.45 6.06
C ARG A 43 -16.38 -6.68 6.83
N ILE A 44 -17.41 -6.54 7.65
CA ILE A 44 -17.84 -7.65 8.48
C ILE A 44 -18.38 -8.81 7.66
N ASP A 45 -18.79 -8.56 6.44
CA ASP A 45 -19.33 -9.58 5.58
C ASP A 45 -18.26 -10.14 4.62
N ALA A 46 -17.01 -9.86 4.89
CA ALA A 46 -15.92 -10.33 4.01
C ALA A 46 -15.92 -11.84 3.91
N ASN A 47 -15.81 -12.33 2.71
CA ASN A 47 -15.75 -13.77 2.45
C ASN A 47 -14.55 -14.15 1.58
N THR A 48 -13.73 -13.19 1.23
CA THR A 48 -12.56 -13.42 0.40
C THR A 48 -11.39 -12.59 0.93
N MET A 49 -10.21 -13.18 0.92
CA MET A 49 -9.01 -12.46 1.28
C MET A 49 -8.00 -12.62 0.16
N TYR A 50 -7.39 -11.51 -0.24
CA TYR A 50 -6.33 -11.51 -1.23
C TYR A 50 -5.03 -11.15 -0.54
N GLU A 51 -3.99 -11.91 -0.80
CA GLU A 51 -2.68 -11.64 -0.28
C GLU A 51 -1.76 -11.22 -1.42
N TYR A 52 -1.28 -10.00 -1.39
CA TYR A 52 -0.34 -9.48 -2.38
C TYR A 52 1.06 -9.65 -1.80
N LEU A 53 1.82 -10.54 -2.39
CA LEU A 53 3.13 -10.88 -1.87
C LEU A 53 4.11 -11.16 -3.01
N ASP A 54 5.18 -10.38 -3.05
CA ASP A 54 6.27 -10.60 -4.01
C ASP A 54 5.81 -10.76 -5.46
N GLY A 55 4.90 -9.92 -5.89
CA GLY A 55 4.45 -9.92 -7.28
C GLY A 55 3.36 -10.92 -7.59
N SER A 56 2.87 -11.64 -6.60
CA SER A 56 1.79 -12.62 -6.79
C SER A 56 0.62 -12.30 -5.88
N ILE A 57 -0.58 -12.61 -6.33
CA ILE A 57 -1.78 -12.45 -5.54
C ILE A 57 -2.33 -13.84 -5.26
N TYR A 58 -2.49 -14.16 -4.00
CA TYR A 58 -3.05 -15.42 -3.56
C TYR A 58 -4.45 -15.17 -3.01
N THR A 59 -5.34 -16.12 -3.17
CA THR A 59 -6.74 -15.98 -2.77
C THR A 59 -7.09 -16.99 -1.69
N TYR A 60 -7.86 -16.54 -0.72
CA TYR A 60 -8.36 -17.39 0.36
C TYR A 60 -9.87 -17.14 0.48
N TYR A 61 -10.63 -18.18 0.72
CA TYR A 61 -12.07 -18.03 0.96
C TYR A 61 -12.38 -18.38 2.40
N GLY A 62 -13.41 -17.78 2.94
CA GLY A 62 -13.83 -18.07 4.30
C GLY A 62 -15.25 -17.67 4.55
N ASP A 63 -15.83 -18.29 5.56
CA ASP A 63 -17.20 -18.04 5.93
C ASP A 63 -17.35 -17.33 7.27
N TYR A 64 -16.24 -17.02 7.91
CA TYR A 64 -16.31 -16.42 9.23
C TYR A 64 -15.68 -15.03 9.15
N PRO A 65 -16.46 -14.00 9.46
CA PRO A 65 -15.97 -12.64 9.25
C PRO A 65 -15.11 -12.10 10.39
N THR A 66 -14.38 -12.91 11.07
CA THR A 66 -13.56 -12.41 12.16
C THR A 66 -12.10 -12.35 11.76
N ASP A 67 -11.42 -11.35 12.26
CA ASP A 67 -10.01 -11.20 11.97
C ASP A 67 -9.22 -12.39 12.52
N THR A 68 -9.68 -12.99 13.60
CA THR A 68 -9.04 -14.18 14.15
C THR A 68 -9.03 -15.31 13.12
N PHE A 69 -10.15 -15.49 12.41
CA PHE A 69 -10.22 -16.52 11.39
C PHE A 69 -9.25 -16.21 10.26
N TRP A 70 -9.30 -14.98 9.74
CA TRP A 70 -8.45 -14.63 8.60
C TRP A 70 -6.96 -14.70 8.96
N ASN A 71 -6.61 -14.35 10.19
CA ASN A 71 -5.23 -14.41 10.64
C ASN A 71 -4.75 -15.84 10.88
N SER A 72 -5.65 -16.79 10.96
CA SER A 72 -5.28 -18.18 11.17
C SER A 72 -4.93 -18.91 9.87
N LEU A 73 -5.20 -18.30 8.73
CA LEU A 73 -4.96 -18.94 7.46
C LEU A 73 -3.50 -18.81 7.05
N ASP A 74 -2.98 -19.84 6.42
CA ASP A 74 -1.61 -19.84 5.95
C ASP A 74 -1.53 -20.32 4.51
N SER A 75 -0.35 -20.49 3.98
CA SER A 75 -0.18 -20.81 2.58
C SER A 75 -0.85 -22.11 2.15
N SER A 76 -1.13 -23.00 3.10
CA SER A 76 -1.81 -24.24 2.74
C SER A 76 -3.29 -24.04 2.48
N ASP A 77 -3.83 -22.91 2.87
CA ASP A 77 -5.23 -22.58 2.68
C ASP A 77 -5.48 -21.82 1.38
N ARG A 78 -4.44 -21.55 0.61
CA ARG A 78 -4.59 -20.80 -0.63
C ARG A 78 -5.37 -21.60 -1.67
N ILE A 79 -6.22 -20.86 -2.39
CA ILE A 79 -6.92 -21.45 -3.52
C ILE A 79 -5.90 -21.69 -4.62
N PRO A 80 -5.98 -22.76 -5.38
CA PRO A 80 -5.05 -23.00 -6.48
C PRO A 80 -5.10 -21.87 -7.50
N GLY A 81 -3.93 -21.51 -7.99
CA GLY A 81 -3.81 -20.45 -8.98
C GLY A 81 -3.34 -19.16 -8.32
N THR A 82 -2.67 -18.33 -9.10
CA THR A 82 -2.21 -17.04 -8.65
C THR A 82 -2.35 -16.05 -9.78
N ASP A 83 -2.54 -14.79 -9.42
CA ASP A 83 -2.46 -13.71 -10.39
C ASP A 83 -1.13 -12.99 -10.17
N SER A 84 -0.62 -12.37 -11.18
CA SER A 84 0.60 -11.58 -11.04
C SER A 84 0.25 -10.11 -10.95
N TYR A 85 1.08 -9.33 -10.27
CA TYR A 85 0.84 -7.90 -10.17
C TYR A 85 2.13 -7.10 -10.13
N THR A 86 2.03 -5.84 -10.54
CA THR A 86 3.05 -4.85 -10.28
C THR A 86 2.36 -3.58 -9.79
N TYR A 87 3.04 -2.80 -8.98
CA TYR A 87 2.49 -1.57 -8.46
C TYR A 87 3.60 -0.53 -8.39
N ASP A 88 3.36 0.63 -8.97
CA ASP A 88 4.38 1.68 -9.02
C ASP A 88 4.10 2.86 -8.09
N GLY A 89 3.13 2.72 -7.22
CA GLY A 89 2.74 3.80 -6.30
C GLY A 89 1.43 4.47 -6.72
N TYR A 90 0.98 4.25 -7.92
CA TYR A 90 -0.26 4.80 -8.42
C TYR A 90 -1.05 3.77 -9.21
N THR A 91 -0.40 3.03 -10.06
CA THR A 91 -1.05 2.12 -10.97
C THR A 91 -0.76 0.70 -10.56
N LEU A 92 -1.81 -0.06 -10.37
CA LEU A 92 -1.73 -1.48 -10.08
C LEU A 92 -2.04 -2.21 -11.39
N ILE A 93 -1.18 -3.13 -11.77
CA ILE A 93 -1.42 -3.93 -12.96
C ILE A 93 -1.57 -5.37 -12.51
N ILE A 94 -2.72 -5.97 -12.78
CA ILE A 94 -3.01 -7.35 -12.40
C ILE A 94 -3.20 -8.14 -13.67
N ASP A 95 -2.35 -9.13 -13.90
CA ASP A 95 -2.38 -9.97 -15.10
C ASP A 95 -2.47 -9.14 -16.37
N GLY A 96 -1.76 -8.02 -16.38
CA GLY A 96 -1.72 -7.15 -17.55
C GLY A 96 -2.85 -6.13 -17.63
N ILE A 97 -3.78 -6.15 -16.68
CA ILE A 97 -4.88 -5.19 -16.69
C ILE A 97 -4.56 -4.07 -15.72
N GLN A 98 -4.65 -2.86 -16.20
CA GLN A 98 -4.32 -1.69 -15.40
C GLN A 98 -5.51 -1.28 -14.54
N GLU A 99 -5.23 -1.03 -13.27
CA GLU A 99 -6.21 -0.55 -12.33
C GLU A 99 -5.65 0.67 -11.61
N ILE A 100 -6.49 1.64 -11.35
CA ILE A 100 -6.08 2.81 -10.60
C ILE A 100 -6.61 2.66 -9.19
N VAL A 101 -5.71 2.75 -8.22
CA VAL A 101 -6.08 2.55 -6.82
C VAL A 101 -5.74 3.78 -6.00
N SER A 102 -6.49 3.97 -4.95
CA SER A 102 -6.21 5.00 -3.97
C SER A 102 -6.42 4.40 -2.59
N PHE A 103 -5.93 5.09 -1.58
CA PHE A 103 -6.00 4.58 -0.22
C PHE A 103 -6.70 5.58 0.69
N GLU A 104 -7.46 5.07 1.63
CA GLU A 104 -8.10 5.87 2.66
C GLU A 104 -7.81 5.21 4.00
N CYS A 105 -8.25 5.83 5.06
CA CYS A 105 -8.10 5.29 6.40
C CYS A 105 -6.63 4.98 6.69
N ASP A 106 -5.76 5.94 6.35
CA ASP A 106 -4.33 5.83 6.62
C ASP A 106 -3.73 4.54 6.03
N GLY A 107 -4.16 4.17 4.85
CA GLY A 107 -3.65 2.98 4.17
C GLY A 107 -4.39 1.70 4.51
N GLY A 108 -5.41 1.78 5.36
CA GLY A 108 -6.14 0.58 5.74
C GLY A 108 -7.29 0.22 4.81
N THR A 109 -7.61 1.10 3.88
CA THR A 109 -8.65 0.83 2.88
C THR A 109 -8.07 1.11 1.52
N MET A 110 -8.27 0.21 0.58
CA MET A 110 -7.81 0.38 -0.79
C MET A 110 -9.04 0.45 -1.69
N LEU A 111 -9.11 1.50 -2.50
CA LEU A 111 -10.22 1.72 -3.39
C LEU A 111 -9.77 1.62 -4.82
N PHE A 112 -10.50 0.88 -5.61
CA PHE A 112 -10.24 0.80 -7.05
C PHE A 112 -11.14 1.81 -7.73
N GLU A 113 -10.64 2.46 -8.74
CA GLU A 113 -11.41 3.47 -9.45
C GLU A 113 -12.70 2.88 -10.02
N ASN A 114 -12.71 1.61 -10.35
CA ASN A 114 -13.90 0.97 -10.89
C ASN A 114 -14.94 0.64 -9.82
N GLY A 115 -14.69 0.98 -8.56
CA GLY A 115 -15.66 0.80 -7.50
C GLY A 115 -15.36 -0.29 -6.49
N GLY A 116 -14.29 -1.04 -6.67
CA GLY A 116 -13.94 -2.06 -5.69
C GLY A 116 -13.36 -1.46 -4.43
N GLN A 117 -13.66 -2.06 -3.30
CA GLN A 117 -13.13 -1.62 -2.02
C GLN A 117 -12.60 -2.82 -1.24
N TYR A 118 -11.44 -2.63 -0.62
CA TYR A 118 -10.79 -3.68 0.13
C TYR A 118 -10.30 -3.12 1.46
N TRP A 119 -10.32 -3.94 2.50
CA TRP A 119 -9.86 -3.53 3.82
C TRP A 119 -8.63 -4.34 4.20
N ARG A 120 -7.58 -3.64 4.63
CA ARG A 120 -6.36 -4.32 5.05
C ARG A 120 -6.64 -5.10 6.33
N LEU A 121 -6.27 -6.36 6.35
CA LEU A 121 -6.55 -7.23 7.48
C LEU A 121 -5.95 -6.68 8.77
N SER A 122 -4.78 -6.09 8.68
CA SER A 122 -4.08 -5.61 9.87
C SER A 122 -4.58 -4.26 10.37
N SER A 123 -5.63 -3.70 9.78
CA SER A 123 -6.12 -2.39 10.18
C SER A 123 -7.48 -2.50 10.84
N ASP A 124 -7.86 -1.45 11.57
CA ASP A 124 -9.17 -1.38 12.19
C ASP A 124 -10.18 -0.65 11.31
N CYS A 125 -9.84 -0.39 10.07
CA CYS A 125 -10.72 0.35 9.18
C CYS A 125 -11.94 -0.48 8.77
N ASN A 126 -13.08 0.17 8.65
CA ASN A 126 -14.33 -0.49 8.25
C ASN A 126 -14.97 0.22 7.09
#